data_764f85670b2dcdc7bb9e96c9226be5f7
#
_entry.id   764f85670b2dcdc7bb9e96c9226be5f7
#
_cell.length_a   1.000
_cell.length_b   1.000
_cell.length_c   1.000
_cell.angle_alpha   90.00
_cell.angle_beta   90.00
_cell.angle_gamma   90.00
#
_symmetry.space_group_name_H-M   'P 1'
#
loop_
_entity.id
_entity.type
_entity.pdbx_description
1 polymer ?
#
loop_
_entity_poly.entity_id
_entity_poly.type
_entity_poly.pdbx_seq_one_letter_code
_entity_poly.pdbx_strand_id
1 'polypeptide(L)'
;MHLLAATPGQIDDGSEAIDLGQTPADIIYISAADTELAALSEAHTDLNSNTSLRLANLTHLSHPMSVDLHIDACASKSKIVIARILGGTGYWKYGIEQYATRLGAAGIKFIALPGDDKPDEELWEFSTIIRKDRKSVV
;
A
#
# COMPACT_ATOMS: atom_id res chain seq x y z
N MET A 1 9.55 -16.08 8.55
CA MET A 1 9.37 -15.94 9.13
C MET A 1 8.54 -15.44 9.80
N HIS A 2 8.08 -15.56 10.25
CA HIS A 2 7.34 -15.11 10.74
C HIS A 2 7.40 -14.59 11.87
N LEU A 3 7.67 -14.56 12.17
CA LEU A 3 7.77 -14.10 13.02
C LEU A 3 7.69 -12.97 13.33
N LEU A 4 8.00 -12.67 12.65
CA LEU A 4 7.95 -11.41 12.60
C LEU A 4 6.83 -10.84 13.15
N ALA A 5 5.79 -11.45 12.92
CA ALA A 5 4.56 -11.02 13.38
C ALA A 5 4.59 -10.81 14.83
N ALA A 6 3.87 -9.88 15.30
CA ALA A 6 3.77 -9.63 16.70
C ALA A 6 3.33 -10.88 17.45
N THR A 7 3.82 -11.02 18.64
CA THR A 7 3.38 -12.09 19.54
C THR A 7 1.88 -11.96 19.75
N PRO A 8 1.14 -13.06 19.79
CA PRO A 8 -0.29 -12.97 20.07
C PRO A 8 -0.58 -12.13 21.31
N GLY A 9 -1.50 -11.20 21.17
CA GLY A 9 -1.82 -10.28 22.25
C GLY A 9 -1.00 -9.02 22.32
N GLN A 10 0.04 -8.93 21.53
CA GLN A 10 0.86 -7.74 21.47
C GLN A 10 0.23 -6.70 20.54
N ILE A 11 0.26 -5.44 20.93
CA ILE A 11 -0.28 -4.36 20.13
C ILE A 11 0.85 -3.73 19.32
N ASP A 12 0.63 -3.61 18.01
CA ASP A 12 1.55 -2.92 17.13
C ASP A 12 1.18 -1.44 17.12
N ASP A 13 1.96 -0.63 17.77
CA ASP A 13 1.75 0.81 17.85
C ASP A 13 2.63 1.61 16.89
N GLY A 14 3.36 0.93 16.01
CA GLY A 14 4.22 1.58 15.05
C GLY A 14 5.56 2.06 15.60
N SER A 15 5.84 1.76 16.87
CA SER A 15 7.10 2.20 17.49
C SER A 15 8.28 1.32 17.10
N GLU A 16 8.01 0.14 16.59
CA GLU A 16 9.05 -0.78 16.15
C GLU A 16 8.95 -1.04 14.66
N ALA A 17 10.09 -1.16 14.01
CA ALA A 17 10.13 -1.51 12.61
C ALA A 17 9.72 -2.97 12.43
N ILE A 18 8.89 -3.21 11.42
CA ILE A 18 8.43 -4.56 11.07
C ILE A 18 8.81 -4.82 9.63
N ASP A 19 9.47 -5.94 9.40
CA ASP A 19 9.68 -6.43 8.05
C ASP A 19 8.56 -7.42 7.74
N LEU A 20 7.66 -7.03 6.84
CA LEU A 20 6.53 -7.89 6.48
C LEU A 20 6.96 -9.18 5.79
N GLY A 21 8.17 -9.20 5.26
CA GLY A 21 8.71 -10.40 4.63
C GLY A 21 7.96 -10.83 3.39
N GLN A 22 7.26 -9.92 2.75
CA GLN A 22 6.45 -10.25 1.58
C GLN A 22 7.30 -10.36 0.33
N THR A 23 6.95 -11.32 -0.52
CA THR A 23 7.56 -11.47 -1.82
C THR A 23 6.85 -10.57 -2.85
N PRO A 24 7.51 -10.23 -3.96
CA PRO A 24 6.90 -9.40 -4.99
C PRO A 24 5.64 -10.03 -5.58
N ALA A 25 4.75 -9.17 -6.07
CA ALA A 25 3.54 -9.58 -6.76
C ALA A 25 3.19 -8.53 -7.81
N ASP A 26 2.28 -8.85 -8.70
CA ASP A 26 1.87 -7.90 -9.74
C ASP A 26 1.14 -6.71 -9.16
N ILE A 27 0.22 -6.97 -8.23
CA ILE A 27 -0.59 -5.95 -7.58
C ILE A 27 -0.33 -6.00 -6.08
N ILE A 28 -0.07 -4.83 -5.50
CA ILE A 28 0.04 -4.69 -4.05
C ILE A 28 -1.06 -3.75 -3.59
N TYR A 29 -1.85 -4.19 -2.63
CA TYR A 29 -2.94 -3.39 -2.07
C TYR A 29 -2.69 -3.18 -0.59
N ILE A 30 -2.65 -1.91 -0.18
CA ILE A 30 -2.36 -1.50 1.19
C ILE A 30 -3.59 -0.82 1.77
N SER A 31 -4.05 -1.28 2.92
CA SER A 31 -5.22 -0.71 3.60
C SER A 31 -5.11 -0.98 5.09
N ALA A 32 -5.72 -0.13 5.90
CA ALA A 32 -5.79 -0.36 7.35
C ALA A 32 -7.00 -1.22 7.73
N ALA A 33 -7.88 -1.52 6.79
CA ALA A 33 -9.11 -2.26 7.07
C ALA A 33 -8.93 -3.75 6.80
N ASP A 34 -8.80 -4.55 7.86
CA ASP A 34 -8.64 -5.99 7.74
C ASP A 34 -9.79 -6.66 6.99
N THR A 35 -11.01 -6.15 7.19
CA THR A 35 -12.18 -6.70 6.50
C THR A 35 -12.08 -6.51 4.99
N GLU A 36 -11.57 -5.38 4.57
CA GLU A 36 -11.35 -5.10 3.14
C GLU A 36 -10.28 -6.02 2.58
N LEU A 37 -9.18 -6.19 3.31
CA LEU A 37 -8.10 -7.07 2.87
C LEU A 37 -8.58 -8.51 2.74
N ALA A 38 -9.37 -8.97 3.71
CA ALA A 38 -9.93 -10.31 3.66
C ALA A 38 -10.86 -10.49 2.46
N ALA A 39 -11.70 -9.50 2.19
CA ALA A 39 -12.61 -9.55 1.06
C ALA A 39 -11.86 -9.59 -0.27
N LEU A 40 -10.80 -8.81 -0.40
CA LEU A 40 -9.98 -8.81 -1.61
C LEU A 40 -9.26 -10.14 -1.81
N SER A 41 -8.77 -10.73 -0.74
CA SER A 41 -8.12 -12.03 -0.81
C SER A 41 -9.07 -13.09 -1.33
N GLU A 42 -10.31 -13.10 -0.80
CA GLU A 42 -11.33 -14.05 -1.23
C GLU A 42 -11.72 -13.83 -2.69
N ALA A 43 -11.95 -12.58 -3.07
CA ALA A 43 -12.31 -12.25 -4.44
C ALA A 43 -11.22 -12.65 -5.42
N HIS A 44 -9.97 -12.45 -5.06
CA HIS A 44 -8.83 -12.81 -5.91
C HIS A 44 -8.78 -14.33 -6.11
N THR A 45 -9.01 -15.08 -5.06
CA THR A 45 -9.06 -16.56 -5.15
C THR A 45 -10.18 -17.00 -6.09
N ASP A 46 -11.35 -16.39 -5.96
CA ASP A 46 -12.52 -16.75 -6.77
C ASP A 46 -12.33 -16.43 -8.25
N LEU A 47 -11.58 -15.37 -8.55
CA LEU A 47 -11.32 -14.99 -9.93
C LEU A 47 -10.42 -15.96 -10.67
N ASN A 48 -9.64 -16.75 -9.93
CA ASN A 48 -8.69 -17.67 -10.52
C ASN A 48 -7.80 -16.98 -11.58
N SER A 49 -7.35 -15.80 -11.25
CA SER A 49 -6.55 -14.98 -12.15
C SER A 49 -5.07 -15.36 -12.12
N ASN A 50 -4.38 -15.16 -13.24
CA ASN A 50 -2.93 -15.33 -13.29
C ASN A 50 -2.19 -14.16 -12.67
N THR A 51 -2.87 -13.07 -12.38
CA THR A 51 -2.28 -11.89 -11.77
C THR A 51 -2.12 -12.12 -10.27
N SER A 52 -0.93 -11.92 -9.77
CA SER A 52 -0.67 -12.11 -8.34
C SER A 52 -1.02 -10.88 -7.54
N LEU A 53 -1.47 -11.09 -6.30
CA LEU A 53 -1.92 -10.04 -5.40
C LEU A 53 -1.24 -10.20 -4.04
N ARG A 54 -0.71 -9.09 -3.50
CA ARG A 54 -0.20 -9.03 -2.13
C ARG A 54 -1.00 -7.99 -1.38
N LEU A 55 -1.37 -8.35 -0.16
CA LEU A 55 -2.14 -7.47 0.70
C LEU A 55 -1.28 -7.10 1.90
N ALA A 56 -1.29 -5.84 2.27
CA ALA A 56 -0.55 -5.37 3.43
C ALA A 56 -1.42 -4.46 4.27
N ASN A 57 -1.35 -4.62 5.58
CA ASN A 57 -2.06 -3.73 6.48
C ASN A 57 -1.22 -2.49 6.72
N LEU A 58 -1.80 -1.33 6.49
CA LEU A 58 -1.14 -0.04 6.62
C LEU A 58 -0.52 0.17 7.99
N THR A 59 -1.15 -0.35 9.02
CA THR A 59 -0.65 -0.19 10.38
C THR A 59 0.71 -0.86 10.58
N HIS A 60 1.02 -1.88 9.81
CA HIS A 60 2.33 -2.54 9.86
C HIS A 60 3.41 -1.75 9.10
N LEU A 61 3.01 -0.69 8.42
CA LEU A 61 3.92 0.17 7.65
C LEU A 61 4.00 1.57 8.26
N SER A 62 3.74 1.69 9.57
CA SER A 62 3.80 2.97 10.26
C SER A 62 5.22 3.47 10.47
N HIS A 63 6.14 2.55 10.71
CA HIS A 63 7.54 2.92 10.96
C HIS A 63 8.26 3.17 9.64
N PRO A 64 9.05 4.25 9.53
CA PRO A 64 9.76 4.54 8.28
C PRO A 64 10.60 3.39 7.74
N MET A 65 11.28 2.64 8.61
CA MET A 65 12.07 1.50 8.16
C MET A 65 11.20 0.40 7.58
N SER A 66 9.99 0.20 8.13
CA SER A 66 9.05 -0.79 7.59
C SER A 66 8.64 -0.42 6.17
N VAL A 67 8.40 0.87 5.92
CA VAL A 67 8.10 1.38 4.58
C VAL A 67 9.26 1.08 3.64
N ASP A 68 10.48 1.44 4.05
CA ASP A 68 11.65 1.26 3.19
C ASP A 68 11.90 -0.21 2.86
N LEU A 69 11.78 -1.08 3.86
CA LEU A 69 11.96 -2.52 3.65
C LEU A 69 10.91 -3.09 2.70
N HIS A 70 9.67 -2.67 2.85
CA HIS A 70 8.59 -3.16 2.01
C HIS A 70 8.76 -2.68 0.56
N ILE A 71 9.15 -1.43 0.37
CA ILE A 71 9.39 -0.91 -0.98
C ILE A 71 10.54 -1.68 -1.63
N ASP A 72 11.65 -1.84 -0.92
CA ASP A 72 12.83 -2.52 -1.49
C ASP A 72 12.56 -3.98 -1.83
N ALA A 73 11.89 -4.70 -0.94
CA ALA A 73 11.72 -6.13 -1.10
C ALA A 73 10.53 -6.50 -1.97
N CYS A 74 9.52 -5.67 -2.02
CA CYS A 74 8.23 -6.05 -2.59
C CYS A 74 7.69 -5.03 -3.59
N ALA A 75 7.42 -3.81 -3.14
CA ALA A 75 6.70 -2.83 -3.96
C ALA A 75 7.48 -2.40 -5.21
N SER A 76 8.78 -2.27 -5.11
CA SER A 76 9.62 -1.82 -6.24
C SER A 76 9.68 -2.84 -7.38
N LYS A 77 9.15 -4.04 -7.15
CA LYS A 77 9.15 -5.12 -8.13
C LYS A 77 7.73 -5.48 -8.58
N SER A 78 6.75 -4.67 -8.20
CA SER A 78 5.37 -4.87 -8.61
C SER A 78 5.07 -4.10 -9.90
N LYS A 79 3.85 -4.23 -10.40
CA LYS A 79 3.37 -3.46 -11.54
C LYS A 79 2.53 -2.29 -11.10
N ILE A 80 1.77 -2.45 -10.03
CA ILE A 80 0.92 -1.40 -9.51
C ILE A 80 0.76 -1.55 -7.99
N VAL A 81 0.77 -0.42 -7.29
CA VAL A 81 0.51 -0.37 -5.86
C VAL A 81 -0.67 0.54 -5.62
N ILE A 82 -1.66 0.05 -4.89
CA ILE A 82 -2.84 0.81 -4.52
C ILE A 82 -2.84 0.93 -3.01
N ALA A 83 -2.91 2.16 -2.50
CA ALA A 83 -2.97 2.41 -1.07
C ALA A 83 -4.25 3.17 -0.75
N ARG A 84 -5.07 2.62 0.14
CA ARG A 84 -6.28 3.28 0.59
C ARG A 84 -6.05 3.80 1.99
N ILE A 85 -6.14 5.12 2.14
CA ILE A 85 -5.71 5.81 3.36
C ILE A 85 -6.87 6.59 3.95
N LEU A 86 -7.27 6.19 5.15
CA LEU A 86 -8.25 6.93 5.92
C LEU A 86 -7.49 7.93 6.79
N GLY A 87 -7.90 9.18 6.77
CA GLY A 87 -7.24 10.22 7.55
C GLY A 87 -6.35 11.15 6.76
N GLY A 88 -6.27 10.96 5.46
CA GLY A 88 -5.52 11.83 4.58
C GLY A 88 -4.01 11.60 4.63
N THR A 89 -3.27 12.50 3.98
CA THR A 89 -1.83 12.36 3.84
C THR A 89 -1.11 12.42 5.18
N GLY A 90 -1.63 13.21 6.13
CA GLY A 90 -0.98 13.36 7.44
C GLY A 90 -0.96 12.06 8.24
N TYR A 91 -1.90 11.17 7.98
CA TYR A 91 -1.97 9.91 8.71
C TYR A 91 -0.80 8.97 8.38
N TRP A 92 -0.30 9.04 7.15
CA TRP A 92 0.76 8.13 6.69
C TRP A 92 1.73 8.90 5.79
N LYS A 93 2.19 10.05 6.27
CA LYS A 93 2.94 10.98 5.44
C LYS A 93 4.22 10.38 4.85
N TYR A 94 5.04 9.79 5.70
CA TYR A 94 6.30 9.21 5.21
C TYR A 94 6.04 8.12 4.18
N GLY A 95 5.08 7.25 4.47
CA GLY A 95 4.77 6.16 3.55
C GLY A 95 4.31 6.66 2.19
N ILE A 96 3.33 7.55 2.19
CA ILE A 96 2.78 8.01 0.91
C ILE A 96 3.84 8.74 0.08
N GLU A 97 4.69 9.54 0.72
CA GLU A 97 5.75 10.24 0.01
C GLU A 97 6.78 9.29 -0.57
N GLN A 98 7.20 8.29 0.20
CA GLN A 98 8.19 7.35 -0.26
C GLN A 98 7.66 6.44 -1.37
N TYR A 99 6.45 5.92 -1.21
CA TYR A 99 5.86 5.10 -2.25
C TYR A 99 5.68 5.91 -3.54
N ALA A 100 5.14 7.10 -3.46
CA ALA A 100 4.93 7.93 -4.63
C ALA A 100 6.24 8.25 -5.34
N THR A 101 7.25 8.67 -4.61
CA THR A 101 8.54 9.08 -5.17
C THR A 101 9.30 7.89 -5.75
N ARG A 102 9.44 6.83 -4.97
CA ARG A 102 10.28 5.70 -5.38
C ARG A 102 9.62 4.85 -6.46
N LEU A 103 8.31 4.65 -6.37
CA LEU A 103 7.60 3.91 -7.40
C LEU A 103 7.51 4.71 -8.68
N GLY A 104 7.31 6.02 -8.57
CA GLY A 104 7.31 6.89 -9.74
C GLY A 104 8.64 6.86 -10.47
N ALA A 105 9.75 6.88 -9.73
CA ALA A 105 11.09 6.81 -10.34
C ALA A 105 11.33 5.46 -11.01
N ALA A 106 10.73 4.39 -10.49
CA ALA A 106 10.87 3.05 -11.06
C ALA A 106 9.89 2.76 -12.19
N GLY A 107 9.00 3.69 -12.50
CA GLY A 107 7.99 3.47 -13.54
C GLY A 107 6.83 2.61 -13.11
N ILE A 108 6.63 2.43 -11.81
CA ILE A 108 5.55 1.63 -11.27
C ILE A 108 4.37 2.54 -10.96
N LYS A 109 3.16 2.10 -11.30
CA LYS A 109 1.97 2.88 -11.07
C LYS A 109 1.62 2.86 -9.59
N PHE A 110 1.29 4.03 -9.07
CA PHE A 110 0.88 4.18 -7.68
C PHE A 110 -0.43 4.95 -7.62
N ILE A 111 -1.41 4.41 -6.91
CA ILE A 111 -2.72 5.04 -6.74
C ILE A 111 -3.00 5.18 -5.26
N ALA A 112 -3.20 6.42 -4.82
CA ALA A 112 -3.58 6.72 -3.44
C ALA A 112 -5.06 7.10 -3.42
N LEU A 113 -5.84 6.35 -2.65
CA LEU A 113 -7.28 6.53 -2.55
C LEU A 113 -7.69 6.91 -1.14
N PRO A 114 -8.73 7.73 -0.98
CA PRO A 114 -9.25 8.00 0.36
C PRO A 114 -9.92 6.76 0.93
N GLY A 115 -9.88 6.65 2.25
CA GLY A 115 -10.49 5.52 2.94
C GLY A 115 -11.97 5.65 3.16
N ASP A 116 -12.53 6.84 2.85
CA ASP A 116 -13.97 7.09 2.96
C ASP A 116 -14.52 7.44 1.57
N ASP A 117 -15.77 7.89 1.52
CA ASP A 117 -16.45 8.20 0.26
C ASP A 117 -16.24 9.63 -0.20
N LYS A 118 -15.40 10.40 0.49
CA LYS A 118 -15.17 11.79 0.12
C LYS A 118 -13.90 11.91 -0.71
N PRO A 119 -13.91 12.78 -1.73
CA PRO A 119 -12.68 13.01 -2.51
C PRO A 119 -11.59 13.63 -1.63
N ASP A 120 -10.36 13.32 -1.94
CA ASP A 120 -9.21 13.88 -1.25
C ASP A 120 -8.20 14.27 -2.30
N GLU A 121 -8.20 15.55 -2.65
CA GLU A 121 -7.32 16.08 -3.69
C GLU A 121 -5.84 15.94 -3.34
N GLU A 122 -5.51 16.06 -2.06
CA GLU A 122 -4.14 15.94 -1.62
C GLU A 122 -3.61 14.53 -1.83
N LEU A 123 -4.41 13.52 -1.49
CA LEU A 123 -4.04 12.14 -1.76
C LEU A 123 -3.93 11.89 -3.26
N TRP A 124 -4.87 12.46 -4.03
CA TRP A 124 -4.89 12.29 -5.46
C TRP A 124 -3.61 12.76 -6.13
N GLU A 125 -3.02 13.83 -5.59
CA GLU A 125 -1.79 14.39 -6.14
C GLU A 125 -0.61 13.43 -6.05
N PHE A 126 -0.65 12.47 -5.14
CA PHE A 126 0.41 11.47 -5.02
C PHE A 126 0.25 10.33 -6.02
N SER A 127 -0.92 10.20 -6.65
CA SER A 127 -1.15 9.12 -7.62
C SER A 127 -0.45 9.44 -8.94
N THR A 128 0.32 8.49 -9.44
CA THR A 128 1.11 8.71 -10.65
C THR A 128 0.27 8.57 -11.91
N ILE A 129 -0.53 7.50 -11.99
CA ILE A 129 -1.29 7.23 -13.21
C ILE A 129 -2.49 8.17 -13.37
N ILE A 130 -3.16 8.48 -12.28
CA ILE A 130 -4.38 9.28 -12.33
C ILE A 130 -4.07 10.74 -12.66
N ARG A 131 -2.97 11.25 -12.17
CA ARG A 131 -2.54 12.61 -12.47
C ARG A 131 -2.38 12.80 -13.97
N LYS A 132 -1.78 11.82 -14.63
CA LYS A 132 -1.54 11.85 -16.07
C LYS A 132 -2.87 11.80 -16.83
N ASP A 133 -3.77 10.93 -16.44
CA ASP A 133 -5.07 10.79 -17.08
C ASP A 133 -5.90 12.06 -16.93
N ARG A 134 -5.84 12.68 -15.77
CA ARG A 134 -6.58 13.91 -15.52
C ARG A 134 -6.12 15.02 -16.48
N LYS A 135 -4.83 15.11 -16.74
CA LYS A 135 -4.31 16.09 -17.69
C LYS A 135 -4.77 15.81 -19.11
N SER A 136 -4.89 14.55 -19.47
CA SER A 136 -5.33 14.22 -20.82
C SER A 136 -6.78 14.50 -21.04
N VAL A 137 -7.58 14.44 -20.02
CA VAL A 137 -9.02 14.64 -20.13
C VAL A 137 -9.37 16.12 -20.29
N VAL A 138 -8.56 16.98 -19.73
CA VAL A 138 -8.74 18.39 -19.86
C VAL A 138 -8.20 18.88 -21.19
#